data_047c41c449874c6c381a200992466921
#
_entry.id   047c41c449874c6c381a200992466921
#
_cell.length_a   1.000
_cell.length_b   1.000
_cell.length_c   1.000
_cell.angle_alpha   90.00
_cell.angle_beta   90.00
_cell.angle_gamma   90.00
#
_symmetry.space_group_name_H-M   'P 1'
#
loop_
_entity.id
_entity.type
_entity.pdbx_description
1 polymer ?
#
loop_
_entity_poly.entity_id
_entity_poly.type
_entity_poly.pdbx_seq_one_letter_code
_entity_poly.pdbx_strand_id
1 'polypeptide(L)'
;MIREPSDEVHAEIRSALEATTDQLGQVYRLIEAGAVTNRELVEGGGGANQGAAANTRVAVRLLTDGIMPSAPSIARQCIGRIRTLMRRNTLSLDTSQYLNDIIAALDELTFNDVAQAQEAEELEDRSRVLEATIGSLPGIYVYSLPSFLRVPQKVDPDRYWFKVGKSERSADERIREQQRQTGLPEDYVTLRVYLPPDGVSLNEAERMFHDTLNDVGHARSSGKQTGREWFATTLEALDRMAINQGYTIRAALVDD
;
A
#
# COMPACT_ATOMS: atom_id res chain seq x y z
N MET A 1 5.32 11.24 23.40
CA MET A 1 4.00 11.93 23.33
C MET A 1 4.20 13.15 22.44
N ILE A 2 3.52 13.22 21.28
CA ILE A 2 3.63 14.34 20.35
C ILE A 2 3.02 15.57 21.04
N ARG A 3 3.71 16.71 20.97
CA ARG A 3 3.21 17.99 21.49
C ARG A 3 1.98 18.39 20.66
N GLU A 4 0.94 18.92 21.29
CA GLU A 4 -0.16 19.55 20.56
C GLU A 4 0.37 20.73 19.74
N PRO A 5 0.07 20.79 18.43
CA PRO A 5 0.53 21.89 17.60
C PRO A 5 -0.19 23.21 17.95
N SER A 6 0.46 24.33 17.69
CA SER A 6 -0.20 25.62 17.81
C SER A 6 -1.22 25.82 16.68
N ASP A 7 -2.13 26.79 16.83
CA ASP A 7 -3.11 27.14 15.81
C ASP A 7 -2.43 27.55 14.48
N GLU A 8 -1.26 28.23 14.57
CA GLU A 8 -0.50 28.62 13.40
C GLU A 8 0.06 27.39 12.66
N VAL A 9 0.60 26.41 13.38
CA VAL A 9 1.11 25.14 12.79
C VAL A 9 -0.03 24.38 12.12
N HIS A 10 -1.19 24.29 12.79
CA HIS A 10 -2.38 23.67 12.20
C HIS A 10 -2.83 24.37 10.92
N ALA A 11 -2.89 25.71 10.92
CA ALA A 11 -3.31 26.48 9.76
C ALA A 11 -2.33 26.30 8.58
N GLU A 12 -1.04 26.25 8.86
CA GLU A 12 -0.02 26.06 7.83
C GLU A 12 -0.07 24.64 7.22
N ILE A 13 -0.26 23.61 8.04
CA ILE A 13 -0.44 22.23 7.57
C ILE A 13 -1.68 22.12 6.65
N ARG A 14 -2.83 22.69 7.07
CA ARG A 14 -4.06 22.69 6.26
C ARG A 14 -3.85 23.43 4.95
N SER A 15 -3.17 24.56 4.95
CA SER A 15 -2.83 25.32 3.74
C SER A 15 -1.93 24.51 2.80
N ALA A 16 -0.94 23.80 3.35
CA ALA A 16 -0.06 22.93 2.56
C ALA A 16 -0.82 21.75 1.94
N LEU A 17 -1.74 21.13 2.69
CA LEU A 17 -2.60 20.06 2.19
C LEU A 17 -3.53 20.54 1.06
N GLU A 18 -4.13 21.72 1.22
CA GLU A 18 -4.99 22.37 0.21
C GLU A 18 -4.22 22.62 -1.09
N ALA A 19 -3.00 23.13 -1.00
CA ALA A 19 -2.14 23.45 -2.13
C ALA A 19 -1.57 22.20 -2.83
N THR A 20 -1.56 21.04 -2.16
CA THR A 20 -0.96 19.81 -2.68
C THR A 20 -1.86 19.16 -3.72
N THR A 21 -1.30 18.85 -4.92
CA THR A 21 -2.04 18.32 -6.08
C THR A 21 -2.01 16.80 -6.19
N ASP A 22 -1.32 16.10 -5.28
CA ASP A 22 -1.29 14.64 -5.25
C ASP A 22 -2.50 14.04 -4.51
N GLN A 23 -2.46 12.72 -4.32
CA GLN A 23 -3.53 11.97 -3.67
C GLN A 23 -3.81 12.46 -2.23
N LEU A 24 -2.77 12.89 -1.49
CA LEU A 24 -2.94 13.39 -0.12
C LEU A 24 -3.79 14.66 -0.09
N GLY A 25 -3.48 15.64 -0.94
CA GLY A 25 -4.27 16.86 -1.07
C GLY A 25 -5.67 16.61 -1.65
N GLN A 26 -5.80 15.66 -2.58
CA GLN A 26 -7.12 15.28 -3.11
C GLN A 26 -8.02 14.71 -2.02
N VAL A 27 -7.53 13.77 -1.21
CA VAL A 27 -8.30 13.17 -0.10
C VAL A 27 -8.63 14.24 0.94
N TYR A 28 -7.70 15.13 1.27
CA TYR A 28 -7.97 16.25 2.18
C TYR A 28 -9.14 17.10 1.68
N ARG A 29 -9.13 17.58 0.42
CA ARG A 29 -10.21 18.39 -0.15
C ARG A 29 -11.56 17.65 -0.19
N LEU A 30 -11.56 16.34 -0.46
CA LEU A 30 -12.79 15.54 -0.44
C LEU A 30 -13.36 15.43 0.99
N ILE A 31 -12.52 15.26 2.00
CA ILE A 31 -12.95 15.24 3.41
C ILE A 31 -13.53 16.62 3.80
N GLU A 32 -12.86 17.71 3.48
CA GLU A 32 -13.36 19.06 3.74
C GLU A 32 -14.68 19.34 2.99
N ALA A 33 -14.88 18.71 1.82
CA ALA A 33 -16.14 18.76 1.08
C ALA A 33 -17.24 17.85 1.63
N GLY A 34 -16.97 17.09 2.69
CA GLY A 34 -17.95 16.25 3.40
C GLY A 34 -17.95 14.78 3.01
N ALA A 35 -16.92 14.26 2.33
CA ALA A 35 -16.79 12.84 2.08
C ALA A 35 -16.51 12.08 3.40
N VAL A 36 -17.37 11.10 3.72
CA VAL A 36 -17.34 10.36 4.97
C VAL A 36 -16.83 8.93 4.77
N THR A 37 -17.14 8.32 3.63
CA THR A 37 -16.80 6.92 3.34
C THR A 37 -15.59 6.79 2.41
N ASN A 38 -14.89 5.65 2.49
CA ASN A 38 -13.79 5.34 1.57
C ASN A 38 -14.27 5.23 0.12
N ARG A 39 -15.53 4.80 -0.08
CA ARG A 39 -16.15 4.73 -1.40
C ARG A 39 -16.27 6.13 -2.03
N GLU A 40 -16.77 7.10 -1.29
CA GLU A 40 -16.87 8.50 -1.76
C GLU A 40 -15.50 9.09 -2.09
N LEU A 41 -14.47 8.76 -1.29
CA LEU A 41 -13.09 9.17 -1.59
C LEU A 41 -12.61 8.57 -2.91
N VAL A 42 -12.86 7.29 -3.18
CA VAL A 42 -12.49 6.64 -4.46
C VAL A 42 -13.24 7.26 -5.62
N GLU A 43 -14.57 7.44 -5.50
CA GLU A 43 -15.42 8.07 -6.53
C GLU A 43 -14.97 9.51 -6.85
N GLY A 44 -14.46 10.24 -5.83
CA GLY A 44 -13.85 11.57 -5.99
C GLY A 44 -12.40 11.58 -6.47
N GLY A 45 -11.82 10.42 -6.81
CA GLY A 45 -10.42 10.32 -7.28
C GLY A 45 -9.37 10.31 -6.17
N GLY A 46 -9.76 10.15 -4.91
CA GLY A 46 -8.88 10.13 -3.74
C GLY A 46 -8.09 8.82 -3.55
N GLY A 47 -8.23 7.86 -4.46
CA GLY A 47 -7.48 6.60 -4.40
C GLY A 47 -7.88 5.63 -5.50
N ALA A 48 -6.99 4.68 -5.79
CA ALA A 48 -7.23 3.64 -6.80
C ALA A 48 -8.27 2.59 -6.33
N ASN A 49 -8.42 2.43 -5.03
CA ASN A 49 -9.40 1.56 -4.38
C ASN A 49 -9.67 2.04 -2.95
N GLN A 50 -10.62 1.41 -2.26
CA GLN A 50 -11.01 1.79 -0.91
C GLN A 50 -9.85 1.68 0.10
N GLY A 51 -8.98 0.66 -0.02
CA GLY A 51 -7.81 0.51 0.84
C GLY A 51 -6.79 1.65 0.66
N ALA A 52 -6.49 2.04 -0.58
CA ALA A 52 -5.61 3.18 -0.86
C ALA A 52 -6.19 4.50 -0.35
N ALA A 53 -7.51 4.70 -0.52
CA ALA A 53 -8.21 5.86 0.00
C ALA A 53 -8.22 5.88 1.54
N ALA A 54 -8.47 4.73 2.18
CA ALA A 54 -8.44 4.58 3.64
C ALA A 54 -7.05 4.92 4.21
N ASN A 55 -5.98 4.38 3.63
CA ASN A 55 -4.61 4.65 4.07
C ASN A 55 -4.25 6.14 3.91
N THR A 56 -4.72 6.79 2.85
CA THR A 56 -4.49 8.22 2.65
C THR A 56 -5.31 9.06 3.64
N ARG A 57 -6.56 8.63 3.93
CA ARG A 57 -7.39 9.26 4.97
C ARG A 57 -6.74 9.21 6.35
N VAL A 58 -6.07 8.09 6.70
CA VAL A 58 -5.30 8.00 7.95
C VAL A 58 -4.19 9.05 7.99
N ALA A 59 -3.45 9.25 6.90
CA ALA A 59 -2.41 10.28 6.84
C ALA A 59 -2.98 11.70 6.94
N VAL A 60 -4.14 11.98 6.34
CA VAL A 60 -4.83 13.26 6.50
C VAL A 60 -5.22 13.47 7.95
N ARG A 61 -5.90 12.51 8.60
CA ARG A 61 -6.31 12.61 10.01
C ARG A 61 -5.15 12.71 10.98
N LEU A 62 -4.02 12.08 10.68
CA LEU A 62 -2.79 12.29 11.44
C LEU A 62 -2.33 13.74 11.39
N LEU A 63 -2.36 14.36 10.20
CA LEU A 63 -1.89 15.73 9.99
C LEU A 63 -2.88 16.79 10.49
N THR A 64 -4.20 16.52 10.44
CA THR A 64 -5.25 17.48 10.84
C THR A 64 -5.71 17.30 12.28
N ASP A 65 -5.78 16.06 12.77
CA ASP A 65 -6.40 15.73 14.06
C ASP A 65 -5.40 15.10 15.05
N GLY A 66 -4.15 14.86 14.63
CA GLY A 66 -3.12 14.21 15.44
C GLY A 66 -3.38 12.73 15.72
N ILE A 67 -4.27 12.07 14.96
CA ILE A 67 -4.65 10.66 15.18
C ILE A 67 -3.57 9.76 14.60
N MET A 68 -2.82 9.09 15.49
CA MET A 68 -1.76 8.16 15.11
C MET A 68 -2.31 6.86 14.50
N PRO A 69 -1.67 6.32 13.44
CA PRO A 69 -1.98 4.97 12.95
C PRO A 69 -1.57 3.92 13.99
N SER A 70 -2.25 2.77 13.98
CA SER A 70 -1.89 1.62 14.83
C SER A 70 -0.96 0.63 14.12
N ALA A 71 -1.05 0.53 12.78
CA ALA A 71 -0.31 -0.46 12.00
C ALA A 71 1.04 0.11 11.52
N PRO A 72 2.16 -0.63 11.69
CA PRO A 72 3.49 -0.27 11.22
C PRO A 72 3.58 0.06 9.72
N SER A 73 2.87 -0.68 8.87
CA SER A 73 2.87 -0.41 7.41
C SER A 73 2.20 0.91 7.06
N ILE A 74 1.13 1.26 7.77
CA ILE A 74 0.45 2.56 7.60
C ILE A 74 1.34 3.70 8.12
N ALA A 75 2.01 3.50 9.26
CA ALA A 75 2.97 4.47 9.80
C ALA A 75 4.06 4.80 8.77
N ARG A 76 4.65 3.79 8.12
CA ARG A 76 5.65 3.99 7.04
C ARG A 76 5.09 4.79 5.86
N GLN A 77 3.87 4.50 5.43
CA GLN A 77 3.23 5.26 4.36
C GLN A 77 2.99 6.73 4.78
N CYS A 78 2.57 6.96 6.02
CA CYS A 78 2.43 8.32 6.56
C CYS A 78 3.76 9.08 6.55
N ILE A 79 4.86 8.46 6.95
CA ILE A 79 6.21 9.06 6.91
C ILE A 79 6.56 9.50 5.48
N GLY A 80 6.36 8.64 4.48
CA GLY A 80 6.61 8.96 3.07
C GLY A 80 5.80 10.16 2.58
N ARG A 81 4.51 10.21 2.93
CA ARG A 81 3.61 11.31 2.58
C ARG A 81 4.00 12.63 3.27
N ILE A 82 4.33 12.59 4.56
CA ILE A 82 4.78 13.76 5.32
C ILE A 82 6.07 14.32 4.73
N ARG A 83 7.06 13.48 4.46
CA ARG A 83 8.32 13.89 3.82
C ARG A 83 8.09 14.52 2.44
N THR A 84 7.12 14.01 1.69
CA THR A 84 6.76 14.57 0.38
C THR A 84 6.07 15.93 0.54
N LEU A 85 5.15 16.08 1.49
CA LEU A 85 4.51 17.36 1.81
C LEU A 85 5.55 18.43 2.18
N MET A 86 6.50 18.07 3.08
CA MET A 86 7.59 18.97 3.49
C MET A 86 8.50 19.39 2.32
N ARG A 87 8.81 18.49 1.40
CA ARG A 87 9.64 18.81 0.23
C ARG A 87 8.97 19.71 -0.79
N ARG A 88 7.64 19.67 -0.88
CA ARG A 88 6.87 20.41 -1.90
C ARG A 88 6.39 21.77 -1.43
N ASN A 89 6.42 22.01 -0.14
CA ASN A 89 5.92 23.25 0.47
C ASN A 89 7.03 23.96 1.23
N THR A 90 7.00 25.29 1.22
CA THR A 90 7.85 26.11 2.09
C THR A 90 7.12 26.25 3.41
N LEU A 91 7.58 25.52 4.42
CA LEU A 91 7.00 25.50 5.75
C LEU A 91 7.85 26.28 6.76
N SER A 92 7.20 26.87 7.75
CA SER A 92 7.89 27.50 8.88
C SER A 92 8.76 26.52 9.65
N LEU A 93 9.70 27.03 10.44
CA LEU A 93 10.56 26.20 11.27
C LEU A 93 9.73 25.38 12.27
N ASP A 94 8.73 25.99 12.91
CA ASP A 94 7.88 25.36 13.91
C ASP A 94 7.06 24.23 13.31
N THR A 95 6.47 24.44 12.13
CA THR A 95 5.72 23.39 11.40
C THR A 95 6.64 22.27 10.95
N SER A 96 7.83 22.60 10.44
CA SER A 96 8.81 21.59 10.05
C SER A 96 9.29 20.75 11.23
N GLN A 97 9.49 21.38 12.39
CA GLN A 97 9.87 20.68 13.62
C GLN A 97 8.76 19.77 14.12
N TYR A 98 7.52 20.25 14.15
CA TYR A 98 6.35 19.45 14.51
C TYR A 98 6.17 18.22 13.60
N LEU A 99 6.31 18.38 12.30
CA LEU A 99 6.23 17.25 11.35
C LEU A 99 7.38 16.25 11.53
N ASN A 100 8.59 16.70 11.88
CA ASN A 100 9.69 15.81 12.22
C ASN A 100 9.44 15.05 13.53
N ASP A 101 8.81 15.67 14.54
CA ASP A 101 8.41 14.99 15.79
C ASP A 101 7.37 13.89 15.50
N ILE A 102 6.42 14.15 14.59
CA ILE A 102 5.48 13.11 14.10
C ILE A 102 6.23 11.97 13.42
N ILE A 103 7.16 12.27 12.50
CA ILE A 103 7.97 11.26 11.82
C ILE A 103 8.73 10.39 12.83
N ALA A 104 9.35 11.00 13.85
CA ALA A 104 10.07 10.26 14.87
C ALA A 104 9.16 9.30 15.65
N ALA A 105 7.95 9.74 16.04
CA ALA A 105 6.98 8.88 16.71
C ALA A 105 6.45 7.75 15.82
N LEU A 106 6.27 8.01 14.52
CA LEU A 106 5.91 6.99 13.55
C LEU A 106 7.04 5.98 13.33
N ASP A 107 8.30 6.44 13.28
CA ASP A 107 9.47 5.55 13.18
C ASP A 107 9.55 4.60 14.39
N GLU A 108 9.30 5.09 15.63
CA GLU A 108 9.21 4.23 16.82
C GLU A 108 8.14 3.12 16.65
N LEU A 109 6.97 3.46 16.11
CA LEU A 109 5.90 2.48 15.85
C LEU A 109 6.34 1.44 14.81
N THR A 110 7.10 1.84 13.80
CA THR A 110 7.56 0.91 12.75
C THR A 110 8.54 -0.14 13.24
N PHE A 111 9.24 0.11 14.34
CA PHE A 111 10.20 -0.82 14.97
C PHE A 111 9.61 -1.57 16.17
N ASN A 112 8.31 -1.41 16.45
CA ASN A 112 7.65 -2.10 17.55
C ASN A 112 7.34 -3.55 17.17
N ASP A 113 8.07 -4.51 17.75
CA ASP A 113 7.95 -5.94 17.44
C ASP A 113 6.53 -6.49 17.70
N VAL A 114 5.84 -5.99 18.72
CA VAL A 114 4.46 -6.42 19.05
C VAL A 114 3.49 -5.93 17.98
N ALA A 115 3.60 -4.67 17.57
CA ALA A 115 2.75 -4.12 16.52
C ALA A 115 3.01 -4.80 15.15
N GLN A 116 4.27 -5.15 14.87
CA GLN A 116 4.63 -5.91 13.66
C GLN A 116 4.05 -7.33 13.67
N ALA A 117 4.10 -8.01 14.83
CA ALA A 117 3.52 -9.34 14.98
C ALA A 117 1.99 -9.33 14.79
N GLN A 118 1.31 -8.34 15.38
CA GLN A 118 -0.13 -8.16 15.22
C GLN A 118 -0.51 -7.89 13.76
N GLU A 119 0.23 -7.00 13.07
CA GLU A 119 -0.02 -6.73 11.65
C GLU A 119 0.20 -7.97 10.78
N ALA A 120 1.22 -8.79 11.07
CA ALA A 120 1.46 -10.04 10.36
C ALA A 120 0.30 -11.03 10.55
N GLU A 121 -0.20 -11.19 11.77
CA GLU A 121 -1.36 -12.05 12.07
C GLU A 121 -2.62 -11.59 11.34
N GLU A 122 -2.92 -10.29 11.37
CA GLU A 122 -4.05 -9.71 10.62
C GLU A 122 -3.93 -9.94 9.10
N LEU A 123 -2.71 -9.81 8.55
CA LEU A 123 -2.47 -10.08 7.12
C LEU A 123 -2.68 -11.56 6.77
N GLU A 124 -2.26 -12.48 7.63
CA GLU A 124 -2.49 -13.91 7.46
C GLU A 124 -3.99 -14.24 7.50
N ASP A 125 -4.73 -13.65 8.42
CA ASP A 125 -6.18 -13.84 8.52
C ASP A 125 -6.90 -13.30 7.29
N ARG A 126 -6.53 -12.11 6.81
CA ARG A 126 -7.05 -11.54 5.56
C ARG A 126 -6.72 -12.41 4.35
N SER A 127 -5.51 -12.98 4.30
CA SER A 127 -5.14 -13.93 3.24
C SER A 127 -6.03 -15.17 3.25
N ARG A 128 -6.29 -15.75 4.43
CA ARG A 128 -7.19 -16.91 4.56
C ARG A 128 -8.61 -16.60 4.08
N VAL A 129 -9.14 -15.43 4.41
CA VAL A 129 -10.48 -14.98 3.94
C VAL A 129 -10.47 -14.81 2.42
N LEU A 130 -9.44 -14.17 1.86
CA LEU A 130 -9.27 -13.99 0.43
C LEU A 130 -9.21 -15.34 -0.30
N GLU A 131 -8.39 -16.27 0.18
CA GLU A 131 -8.25 -17.61 -0.34
C GLU A 131 -9.59 -18.35 -0.35
N ALA A 132 -10.36 -18.28 0.74
CA ALA A 132 -11.68 -18.88 0.82
C ALA A 132 -12.67 -18.27 -0.17
N THR A 133 -12.54 -16.99 -0.50
CA THR A 133 -13.49 -16.25 -1.34
C THR A 133 -13.16 -16.36 -2.83
N ILE A 134 -11.89 -16.38 -3.21
CA ILE A 134 -11.43 -16.30 -4.60
C ILE A 134 -10.50 -17.40 -5.04
N GLY A 135 -10.22 -18.36 -4.16
CA GLY A 135 -9.21 -19.41 -4.37
C GLY A 135 -9.38 -20.24 -5.64
N SER A 136 -10.58 -20.28 -6.20
CA SER A 136 -10.86 -20.98 -7.47
C SER A 136 -10.77 -20.11 -8.73
N LEU A 137 -10.59 -18.80 -8.61
CA LEU A 137 -10.60 -17.90 -9.75
C LEU A 137 -9.24 -17.87 -10.48
N PRO A 138 -9.24 -17.92 -11.83
CA PRO A 138 -8.06 -17.61 -12.61
C PRO A 138 -7.75 -16.11 -12.53
N GLY A 139 -6.46 -15.73 -12.61
CA GLY A 139 -6.12 -14.31 -12.54
C GLY A 139 -4.63 -14.07 -12.39
N ILE A 140 -4.28 -12.79 -12.29
CA ILE A 140 -2.96 -12.34 -11.87
C ILE A 140 -2.96 -12.22 -10.35
N TYR A 141 -2.17 -13.05 -9.68
CA TYR A 141 -2.05 -13.03 -8.24
C TYR A 141 -0.83 -12.22 -7.79
N VAL A 142 -0.98 -11.60 -6.65
CA VAL A 142 0.09 -10.90 -5.93
C VAL A 142 0.20 -11.46 -4.53
N TYR A 143 1.38 -11.94 -4.19
CA TYR A 143 1.67 -12.39 -2.84
C TYR A 143 3.05 -11.93 -2.36
N SER A 144 3.27 -12.03 -1.06
CA SER A 144 4.57 -11.80 -0.44
C SER A 144 4.83 -12.80 0.68
N LEU A 145 6.02 -12.73 1.27
CA LEU A 145 6.35 -13.42 2.52
C LEU A 145 6.19 -12.45 3.69
N PRO A 146 5.70 -12.89 4.85
CA PRO A 146 5.62 -12.04 6.04
C PRO A 146 6.93 -11.34 6.37
N SER A 147 8.07 -12.05 6.22
CA SER A 147 9.41 -11.47 6.40
C SER A 147 9.71 -10.32 5.43
N PHE A 148 9.24 -10.41 4.18
CA PHE A 148 9.45 -9.35 3.18
C PHE A 148 8.56 -8.13 3.42
N LEU A 149 7.38 -8.32 4.02
CA LEU A 149 6.49 -7.22 4.38
C LEU A 149 6.98 -6.43 5.60
N ARG A 150 7.82 -7.05 6.45
CA ARG A 150 8.43 -6.39 7.62
C ARG A 150 9.63 -5.51 7.27
N VAL A 151 10.31 -5.81 6.16
CA VAL A 151 11.57 -5.15 5.81
C VAL A 151 11.42 -4.41 4.48
N PRO A 152 11.26 -3.09 4.52
CA PRO A 152 11.20 -2.28 3.30
C PRO A 152 12.53 -2.29 2.57
N GLN A 153 12.50 -1.89 1.31
CA GLN A 153 13.71 -1.78 0.50
C GLN A 153 14.62 -0.65 1.00
N LYS A 154 15.94 -0.90 1.05
CA LYS A 154 16.92 0.08 1.53
C LYS A 154 16.96 1.37 0.68
N VAL A 155 16.65 1.26 -0.61
CA VAL A 155 16.72 2.38 -1.54
C VAL A 155 15.41 3.17 -1.58
N ASP A 156 14.28 2.50 -1.31
CA ASP A 156 12.96 3.10 -1.30
C ASP A 156 12.14 2.45 -0.17
N PRO A 157 12.01 3.13 0.99
CA PRO A 157 11.39 2.57 2.18
C PRO A 157 9.88 2.34 2.04
N ASP A 158 9.24 2.84 0.98
CA ASP A 158 7.82 2.61 0.71
C ASP A 158 7.59 1.34 -0.11
N ARG A 159 8.65 0.70 -0.64
CA ARG A 159 8.57 -0.50 -1.47
C ARG A 159 8.90 -1.77 -0.71
N TYR A 160 8.16 -2.82 -1.03
CA TYR A 160 8.34 -4.18 -0.51
C TYR A 160 8.48 -5.17 -1.66
N TRP A 161 8.98 -6.36 -1.36
CA TRP A 161 9.04 -7.43 -2.35
C TRP A 161 7.67 -8.10 -2.50
N PHE A 162 7.11 -8.02 -3.70
CA PHE A 162 5.90 -8.73 -4.10
C PHE A 162 6.19 -9.63 -5.29
N LYS A 163 5.62 -10.83 -5.26
CA LYS A 163 5.60 -11.70 -6.42
C LYS A 163 4.32 -11.45 -7.20
N VAL A 164 4.48 -11.25 -8.51
CA VAL A 164 3.40 -11.06 -9.46
C VAL A 164 3.46 -12.21 -10.46
N GLY A 165 2.41 -13.01 -10.52
CA GLY A 165 2.33 -14.16 -11.42
C GLY A 165 0.89 -14.42 -11.85
N LYS A 166 0.67 -15.46 -12.65
CA LYS A 166 -0.65 -15.85 -13.14
C LYS A 166 -1.03 -17.27 -12.75
N SER A 167 -2.32 -17.53 -12.68
CA SER A 167 -2.91 -18.87 -12.64
C SER A 167 -4.08 -18.98 -13.59
N GLU A 168 -4.09 -20.04 -14.41
CA GLU A 168 -5.17 -20.34 -15.35
C GLU A 168 -6.34 -21.10 -14.69
N ARG A 169 -6.13 -21.65 -13.49
CA ARG A 169 -7.13 -22.42 -12.74
C ARG A 169 -7.50 -21.72 -11.45
N SER A 170 -6.61 -21.80 -10.47
CA SER A 170 -6.77 -21.28 -9.13
C SER A 170 -5.49 -20.60 -8.70
N ALA A 171 -5.59 -19.39 -8.19
CA ALA A 171 -4.44 -18.67 -7.61
C ALA A 171 -3.85 -19.46 -6.44
N ASP A 172 -4.70 -19.98 -5.57
CA ASP A 172 -4.33 -20.79 -4.40
C ASP A 172 -3.56 -22.05 -4.75
N GLU A 173 -4.10 -22.85 -5.67
CA GLU A 173 -3.41 -24.09 -6.08
C GLU A 173 -2.02 -23.77 -6.62
N ARG A 174 -1.90 -22.71 -7.40
CA ARG A 174 -0.63 -22.29 -8.00
C ARG A 174 0.35 -21.81 -6.95
N ILE A 175 -0.09 -21.03 -5.98
CA ILE A 175 0.75 -20.53 -4.88
C ILE A 175 1.22 -21.71 -4.02
N ARG A 176 0.33 -22.64 -3.65
CA ARG A 176 0.69 -23.85 -2.88
C ARG A 176 1.65 -24.78 -3.62
N GLU A 177 1.49 -24.96 -4.94
CA GLU A 177 2.46 -25.70 -5.76
C GLU A 177 3.85 -25.05 -5.71
N GLN A 178 3.92 -23.73 -5.80
CA GLN A 178 5.18 -23.00 -5.73
C GLN A 178 5.81 -23.08 -4.34
N GLN A 179 5.04 -23.02 -3.27
CA GLN A 179 5.54 -23.24 -1.90
C GLN A 179 6.24 -24.57 -1.76
N ARG A 180 5.60 -25.66 -2.23
CA ARG A 180 6.17 -27.01 -2.16
C ARG A 180 7.47 -27.14 -2.96
N GLN A 181 7.59 -26.44 -4.07
CA GLN A 181 8.77 -26.50 -4.94
C GLN A 181 9.94 -25.67 -4.40
N THR A 182 9.68 -24.58 -3.69
CA THR A 182 10.72 -23.63 -3.25
C THR A 182 11.24 -23.91 -1.81
N GLY A 183 10.54 -24.74 -1.02
CA GLY A 183 10.96 -25.10 0.33
C GLY A 183 11.14 -23.89 1.25
N LEU A 184 10.32 -22.86 1.08
CA LEU A 184 10.41 -21.65 1.90
C LEU A 184 10.02 -21.93 3.35
N PRO A 185 10.65 -21.24 4.31
CA PRO A 185 10.44 -21.51 5.74
C PRO A 185 9.16 -20.91 6.32
N GLU A 186 8.42 -20.11 5.54
CA GLU A 186 7.19 -19.45 5.96
C GLU A 186 6.13 -19.48 4.86
N ASP A 187 4.84 -19.39 5.24
CA ASP A 187 3.73 -19.37 4.32
C ASP A 187 3.61 -18.03 3.61
N TYR A 188 3.08 -18.05 2.40
CA TYR A 188 2.80 -16.83 1.63
C TYR A 188 1.55 -16.13 2.14
N VAL A 189 1.53 -14.82 2.01
CA VAL A 189 0.34 -14.00 2.21
C VAL A 189 -0.16 -13.53 0.85
N THR A 190 -1.32 -14.01 0.43
CA THR A 190 -1.98 -13.56 -0.80
C THR A 190 -2.64 -12.20 -0.54
N LEU A 191 -2.25 -11.22 -1.32
CA LEU A 191 -2.63 -9.82 -1.09
C LEU A 191 -3.64 -9.30 -2.11
N ARG A 192 -3.52 -9.75 -3.37
CA ARG A 192 -4.39 -9.33 -4.48
C ARG A 192 -4.56 -10.45 -5.49
N VAL A 193 -5.72 -10.46 -6.13
CA VAL A 193 -5.96 -11.16 -7.39
C VAL A 193 -6.62 -10.18 -8.36
N TYR A 194 -6.03 -9.99 -9.51
CA TYR A 194 -6.53 -9.14 -10.57
C TYR A 194 -7.15 -9.99 -11.67
N LEU A 195 -8.41 -9.75 -11.96
CA LEU A 195 -9.15 -10.42 -13.04
C LEU A 195 -9.04 -9.56 -14.29
N PRO A 196 -8.47 -10.07 -15.39
CA PRO A 196 -8.36 -9.30 -16.62
C PRO A 196 -9.74 -9.00 -17.22
N PRO A 197 -9.87 -7.92 -17.99
CA PRO A 197 -11.08 -7.66 -18.76
C PRO A 197 -11.27 -8.71 -19.86
N ASP A 198 -12.49 -8.80 -20.38
CA ASP A 198 -12.85 -9.74 -21.45
C ASP A 198 -11.92 -9.58 -22.67
N GLY A 199 -11.45 -10.69 -23.19
CA GLY A 199 -10.58 -10.73 -24.37
C GLY A 199 -9.08 -10.59 -24.08
N VAL A 200 -8.67 -10.32 -22.85
CA VAL A 200 -7.25 -10.27 -22.45
C VAL A 200 -6.83 -11.63 -21.89
N SER A 201 -5.83 -12.25 -22.50
CA SER A 201 -5.28 -13.50 -21.99
C SER A 201 -4.43 -13.28 -20.73
N LEU A 202 -4.36 -14.29 -19.85
CA LEU A 202 -3.52 -14.22 -18.64
C LEU A 202 -2.02 -14.07 -18.97
N ASN A 203 -1.57 -14.56 -20.11
CA ASN A 203 -0.19 -14.37 -20.58
C ASN A 203 0.09 -12.90 -20.93
N GLU A 204 -0.83 -12.25 -21.61
CA GLU A 204 -0.73 -10.81 -21.93
C GLU A 204 -0.83 -9.97 -20.66
N ALA A 205 -1.75 -10.33 -19.77
CA ALA A 205 -1.93 -9.68 -18.48
C ALA A 205 -0.64 -9.72 -17.63
N GLU A 206 -0.07 -10.91 -17.44
CA GLU A 206 1.18 -11.06 -16.66
C GLU A 206 2.33 -10.26 -17.30
N ARG A 207 2.48 -10.35 -18.61
CA ARG A 207 3.51 -9.59 -19.34
C ARG A 207 3.32 -8.08 -19.15
N MET A 208 2.08 -7.58 -19.27
CA MET A 208 1.75 -6.16 -19.07
C MET A 208 2.18 -5.68 -17.69
N PHE A 209 1.83 -6.43 -16.61
CA PHE A 209 2.26 -6.07 -15.26
C PHE A 209 3.79 -6.05 -15.15
N HIS A 210 4.48 -7.05 -15.66
CA HIS A 210 5.94 -7.14 -15.59
C HIS A 210 6.63 -6.03 -16.38
N ASP A 211 6.17 -5.75 -17.60
CA ASP A 211 6.74 -4.72 -18.47
C ASP A 211 6.51 -3.33 -17.84
N THR A 212 5.28 -3.04 -17.39
CA THR A 212 4.98 -1.75 -16.74
C THR A 212 5.80 -1.54 -15.49
N LEU A 213 5.96 -2.56 -14.62
CA LEU A 213 6.80 -2.46 -13.43
C LEU A 213 8.27 -2.16 -13.76
N ASN A 214 8.80 -2.78 -14.82
CA ASN A 214 10.15 -2.50 -15.29
C ASN A 214 10.28 -1.07 -15.84
N ASP A 215 9.31 -0.62 -16.66
CA ASP A 215 9.32 0.68 -17.31
C ASP A 215 9.25 1.84 -16.33
N VAL A 216 8.49 1.68 -15.24
CA VAL A 216 8.40 2.70 -14.17
C VAL A 216 9.52 2.58 -13.12
N GLY A 217 10.52 1.73 -13.37
CA GLY A 217 11.72 1.62 -12.51
C GLY A 217 11.48 0.89 -11.19
N HIS A 218 10.49 0.01 -11.13
CA HIS A 218 10.32 -0.89 -9.98
C HIS A 218 11.32 -2.04 -10.11
N ALA A 219 12.31 -2.06 -9.21
CA ALA A 219 13.40 -3.01 -9.28
C ALA A 219 12.90 -4.45 -9.29
N ARG A 220 13.38 -5.23 -10.26
CA ARG A 220 13.16 -6.68 -10.34
C ARG A 220 14.23 -7.41 -9.55
N SER A 221 13.86 -8.49 -8.88
CA SER A 221 14.86 -9.32 -8.21
C SER A 221 15.84 -9.89 -9.23
N SER A 222 17.15 -9.70 -8.98
CA SER A 222 18.25 -10.25 -9.77
C SER A 222 18.77 -11.59 -9.24
N GLY A 223 18.22 -12.06 -8.12
CA GLY A 223 18.66 -13.29 -7.45
C GLY A 223 18.34 -14.52 -8.28
N LYS A 224 19.34 -15.41 -8.52
CA LYS A 224 19.13 -16.68 -9.21
C LYS A 224 18.12 -17.60 -8.50
N GLN A 225 17.96 -17.44 -7.19
CA GLN A 225 17.08 -18.24 -6.33
C GLN A 225 15.66 -17.66 -6.20
N THR A 226 15.46 -16.37 -6.39
CA THR A 226 14.17 -15.69 -6.19
C THR A 226 13.29 -15.65 -7.45
N GLY A 227 13.82 -16.05 -8.61
CA GLY A 227 13.07 -16.01 -9.88
C GLY A 227 12.86 -14.59 -10.42
N ARG A 228 12.25 -14.50 -11.62
CA ARG A 228 12.08 -13.22 -12.34
C ARG A 228 10.74 -12.53 -12.09
N GLU A 229 9.94 -13.01 -11.14
CA GLU A 229 8.57 -12.56 -10.89
C GLU A 229 8.44 -11.74 -9.58
N TRP A 230 9.55 -11.47 -8.89
CA TRP A 230 9.61 -10.65 -7.70
C TRP A 230 9.99 -9.21 -8.04
N PHE A 231 9.18 -8.26 -7.56
CA PHE A 231 9.34 -6.82 -7.81
C PHE A 231 9.33 -6.05 -6.49
N ALA A 232 10.25 -5.09 -6.36
CA ALA A 232 10.20 -4.10 -5.29
C ALA A 232 9.22 -2.99 -5.70
N THR A 233 8.01 -3.03 -5.16
CA THR A 233 6.89 -2.14 -5.54
C THR A 233 5.97 -1.87 -4.34
N THR A 234 4.85 -1.22 -4.58
CA THR A 234 3.77 -1.01 -3.61
C THR A 234 2.47 -1.65 -4.12
N LEU A 235 1.57 -2.06 -3.21
CA LEU A 235 0.24 -2.54 -3.61
C LEU A 235 -0.56 -1.44 -4.33
N GLU A 236 -0.39 -0.19 -3.91
CA GLU A 236 -1.04 0.95 -4.56
C GLU A 236 -0.62 1.10 -6.03
N ALA A 237 0.66 0.94 -6.34
CA ALA A 237 1.14 0.98 -7.72
C ALA A 237 0.53 -0.15 -8.56
N LEU A 238 0.48 -1.38 -8.01
CA LEU A 238 -0.13 -2.53 -8.67
C LEU A 238 -1.64 -2.34 -8.89
N ASP A 239 -2.36 -1.86 -7.87
CA ASP A 239 -3.80 -1.58 -7.96
C ASP A 239 -4.10 -0.49 -9.00
N ARG A 240 -3.29 0.57 -9.04
CA ARG A 240 -3.43 1.65 -10.03
C ARG A 240 -3.19 1.16 -11.45
N MET A 241 -2.17 0.29 -11.65
CA MET A 241 -1.93 -0.33 -12.95
C MET A 241 -3.11 -1.20 -13.39
N ALA A 242 -3.65 -2.01 -12.48
CA ALA A 242 -4.82 -2.85 -12.74
C ALA A 242 -6.03 -2.01 -13.15
N ILE A 243 -6.35 -0.95 -12.41
CA ILE A 243 -7.49 -0.07 -12.70
C ILE A 243 -7.34 0.61 -14.05
N ASN A 244 -6.16 1.17 -14.34
CA ASN A 244 -5.90 1.87 -15.61
C ASN A 244 -6.07 0.95 -16.84
N GLN A 245 -5.93 -0.36 -16.65
CA GLN A 245 -6.08 -1.37 -17.69
C GLN A 245 -7.44 -2.11 -17.63
N GLY A 246 -8.35 -1.66 -16.79
CA GLY A 246 -9.72 -2.20 -16.68
C GLY A 246 -9.83 -3.53 -15.92
N TYR A 247 -8.85 -3.90 -15.11
CA TYR A 247 -8.90 -5.13 -14.32
C TYR A 247 -9.84 -4.98 -13.13
N THR A 248 -10.53 -6.06 -12.77
CA THR A 248 -11.27 -6.15 -11.52
C THR A 248 -10.33 -6.60 -10.40
N ILE A 249 -10.26 -5.83 -9.33
CA ILE A 249 -9.43 -6.15 -8.17
C ILE A 249 -10.21 -7.01 -7.18
N ARG A 250 -9.61 -8.11 -6.73
CA ARG A 250 -10.03 -8.89 -5.58
C ARG A 250 -8.95 -8.76 -4.51
N ALA A 251 -9.33 -8.25 -3.35
CA ALA A 251 -8.48 -8.06 -2.19
C ALA A 251 -9.14 -8.70 -0.98
N ALA A 252 -8.37 -9.11 0.02
CA ALA A 252 -8.94 -9.40 1.33
C ALA A 252 -9.75 -8.18 1.77
N LEU A 253 -10.98 -8.40 2.21
CA LEU A 253 -11.86 -7.33 2.65
C LEU A 253 -11.13 -6.55 3.77
N VAL A 254 -10.93 -5.28 3.54
CA VAL A 254 -10.65 -4.34 4.63
C VAL A 254 -12.04 -3.99 5.14
N ASP A 255 -12.38 -4.46 6.33
CA ASP A 255 -13.63 -4.07 6.96
C ASP A 255 -13.71 -2.54 7.01
N ASP A 256 -14.89 -2.00 6.72
CA ASP A 256 -15.24 -0.58 6.67
C ASP A 256 -15.03 0.14 8.02
#